data_28b0724ad54a6c150be5d5badafd49b4
#
_entry.id   28b0724ad54a6c150be5d5badafd49b4
#
_cell.length_a   1.000
_cell.length_b   1.000
_cell.length_c   1.000
_cell.angle_alpha   90.00
_cell.angle_beta   90.00
_cell.angle_gamma   90.00
#
_symmetry.space_group_name_H-M   'P 1'
#
loop_
_entity.id
_entity.type
_entity.pdbx_description
1 polymer ?
#
loop_
_entity_poly.entity_id
_entity_poly.type
_entity_poly.pdbx_seq_one_letter_code
_entity_poly.pdbx_strand_id
1 'polypeptide(L)'
;MIYTVNTHERLQKLMDERGWSKYRLSKECGLSESTLANIFRRNVEPSIATLEAICGGFGITLSQFFTDDTMVELSPELKELFDNWVALTPEQKQLTIQIMKAFQYK
;
A
#
# COMPACT_ATOMS: atom_id res chain seq x y z
N MET A 1 16.54 -12.92 2.52
CA MET A 1 16.03 -11.93 3.50
C MET A 1 14.52 -12.07 3.61
N ILE A 2 14.06 -12.44 4.78
CA ILE A 2 12.64 -12.59 5.01
C ILE A 2 12.05 -11.21 5.25
N TYR A 3 11.07 -10.90 4.47
CA TYR A 3 10.39 -9.63 4.50
C TYR A 3 9.19 -9.72 5.42
N THR A 4 9.21 -8.97 6.51
CA THR A 4 8.09 -8.95 7.45
C THR A 4 7.41 -7.60 7.43
N VAL A 5 6.13 -7.58 7.05
CA VAL A 5 5.33 -6.37 7.12
C VAL A 5 4.85 -6.18 8.55
N ASN A 6 5.18 -5.06 9.16
CA ASN A 6 4.66 -4.70 10.47
C ASN A 6 3.30 -4.04 10.27
N THR A 7 2.25 -4.74 10.70
CA THR A 7 0.86 -4.30 10.52
C THR A 7 0.61 -2.92 11.15
N HIS A 8 1.16 -2.68 12.34
CA HIS A 8 0.96 -1.41 13.06
C HIS A 8 1.65 -0.25 12.36
N GLU A 9 2.86 -0.45 11.90
CA GLU A 9 3.59 0.57 11.15
C GLU A 9 2.90 0.89 9.83
N ARG A 10 2.43 -0.14 9.13
CA ARG A 10 1.71 0.03 7.87
C ARG A 10 0.42 0.81 8.08
N LEU A 11 -0.32 0.47 9.13
CA LEU A 11 -1.56 1.15 9.49
C LEU A 11 -1.31 2.62 9.82
N GLN A 12 -0.30 2.89 10.63
CA GLN A 12 0.06 4.26 10.99
C GLN A 12 0.46 5.06 9.76
N LYS A 13 1.24 4.47 8.87
CA LYS A 13 1.66 5.11 7.63
C LYS A 13 0.47 5.50 6.76
N LEU A 14 -0.50 4.59 6.59
CA LEU A 14 -1.70 4.87 5.81
C LEU A 14 -2.52 6.01 6.42
N MET A 15 -2.62 6.06 7.74
CA MET A 15 -3.29 7.16 8.43
C MET A 15 -2.55 8.48 8.21
N ASP A 16 -1.23 8.46 8.34
CA ASP A 16 -0.40 9.67 8.18
C ASP A 16 -0.49 10.21 6.76
N GLU A 17 -0.44 9.33 5.77
CA GLU A 17 -0.55 9.73 4.35
C GLU A 17 -1.87 10.42 4.05
N ARG A 18 -2.95 10.03 4.75
CA ARG A 18 -4.28 10.60 4.56
C ARG A 18 -4.59 11.73 5.52
N GLY A 19 -3.75 11.94 6.52
CA GLY A 19 -4.02 12.91 7.58
C GLY A 19 -5.20 12.51 8.46
N TRP A 20 -5.44 11.19 8.62
CA TRP A 20 -6.54 10.68 9.40
C TRP A 20 -6.17 10.47 10.85
N SER A 21 -7.08 10.84 11.76
CA SER A 21 -7.01 10.49 13.17
C SER A 21 -7.62 9.10 13.38
N LYS A 22 -7.43 8.53 14.55
CA LYS A 22 -8.11 7.28 14.94
C LYS A 22 -9.62 7.42 14.88
N TYR A 23 -10.14 8.59 15.25
CA TYR A 23 -11.55 8.88 15.14
C TYR A 23 -12.03 8.81 13.70
N ARG A 24 -11.31 9.45 12.77
CA ARG A 24 -11.63 9.40 11.36
C ARG A 24 -11.61 7.98 10.83
N LEU A 25 -10.58 7.21 11.19
CA LEU A 25 -10.48 5.81 10.78
C LEU A 25 -11.67 5.00 11.30
N SER A 26 -12.05 5.20 12.57
CA SER A 26 -13.22 4.56 13.16
C SER A 26 -14.49 4.82 12.34
N LYS A 27 -14.69 6.06 11.94
CA LYS A 27 -15.84 6.45 11.13
C LYS A 27 -15.83 5.78 9.75
N GLU A 28 -14.70 5.76 9.11
CA GLU A 28 -14.58 5.24 7.74
C GLU A 28 -14.66 3.71 7.68
N CYS A 29 -14.14 3.01 8.68
CA CYS A 29 -14.11 1.55 8.67
C CYS A 29 -15.25 0.89 9.47
N GLY A 30 -16.04 1.68 10.19
CA GLY A 30 -17.14 1.15 10.99
C GLY A 30 -16.73 0.42 12.25
N LEU A 31 -15.49 0.52 12.68
CA LEU A 31 -15.02 -0.05 13.93
C LEU A 31 -15.12 0.96 15.06
N SER A 32 -15.29 0.47 16.30
CA SER A 32 -15.30 1.36 17.45
C SER A 32 -13.94 1.95 17.74
N GLU A 33 -13.93 3.13 18.35
CA GLU A 33 -12.68 3.75 18.79
C GLU A 33 -11.96 2.87 19.82
N SER A 34 -12.70 2.13 20.65
CA SER A 34 -12.13 1.20 21.62
C SER A 34 -11.36 0.09 20.93
N THR A 35 -11.91 -0.47 19.86
CA THR A 35 -11.25 -1.52 19.08
C THR A 35 -9.94 -1.00 18.50
N LEU A 36 -9.97 0.18 17.90
CA LEU A 36 -8.76 0.78 17.33
C LEU A 36 -7.74 1.13 18.41
N ALA A 37 -8.20 1.68 19.54
CA ALA A 37 -7.32 2.00 20.65
C ALA A 37 -6.60 0.77 21.18
N ASN A 38 -7.29 -0.38 21.26
CA ASN A 38 -6.68 -1.63 21.69
C ASN A 38 -5.60 -2.10 20.72
N ILE A 39 -5.84 -1.98 19.42
CA ILE A 39 -4.85 -2.34 18.41
C ILE A 39 -3.59 -1.50 18.59
N PHE A 40 -3.73 -0.20 18.75
CA PHE A 40 -2.59 0.71 18.85
C PHE A 40 -1.87 0.65 20.19
N ARG A 41 -2.62 0.56 21.30
CA ARG A 41 -2.03 0.58 22.64
C ARG A 41 -1.41 -0.74 23.03
N ARG A 42 -2.09 -1.85 22.74
CA ARG A 42 -1.68 -3.18 23.21
C ARG A 42 -0.83 -3.92 22.21
N ASN A 43 -0.59 -3.31 21.07
CA ASN A 43 0.18 -3.92 19.98
C ASN A 43 -0.38 -5.30 19.62
N VAL A 44 -1.71 -5.43 19.65
CA VAL A 44 -2.41 -6.67 19.32
C VAL A 44 -2.58 -6.75 17.80
N GLU A 45 -2.27 -7.91 17.24
CA GLU A 45 -2.52 -8.14 15.81
C GLU A 45 -4.03 -8.19 15.57
N PRO A 46 -4.55 -7.37 14.65
CA PRO A 46 -5.97 -7.45 14.31
C PRO A 46 -6.28 -8.74 13.54
N SER A 47 -7.52 -9.21 13.70
CA SER A 47 -7.98 -10.35 12.91
C SER A 47 -8.09 -9.99 11.44
N ILE A 48 -8.18 -11.00 10.56
CA ILE A 48 -8.37 -10.78 9.13
C ILE A 48 -9.66 -9.98 8.88
N ALA A 49 -10.74 -10.30 9.58
CA ALA A 49 -12.00 -9.58 9.44
C ALA A 49 -11.85 -8.10 9.82
N THR A 50 -11.12 -7.82 10.89
CA THR A 50 -10.85 -6.45 11.31
C THR A 50 -9.99 -5.72 10.28
N LEU A 51 -8.96 -6.38 9.74
CA LEU A 51 -8.13 -5.80 8.69
C LEU A 51 -8.93 -5.51 7.43
N GLU A 52 -9.85 -6.39 7.04
CA GLU A 52 -10.72 -6.16 5.89
C GLU A 52 -11.58 -4.92 6.09
N ALA A 53 -12.13 -4.72 7.30
CA ALA A 53 -12.91 -3.54 7.62
C ALA A 53 -12.05 -2.28 7.51
N ILE A 54 -10.84 -2.32 8.04
CA ILE A 54 -9.88 -1.20 7.97
C ILE A 54 -9.52 -0.90 6.51
N CYS A 55 -9.22 -1.93 5.74
CA CYS A 55 -8.91 -1.76 4.32
C CYS A 55 -10.08 -1.16 3.55
N GLY A 56 -11.30 -1.61 3.86
CA GLY A 56 -12.51 -1.04 3.28
C GLY A 56 -12.64 0.45 3.56
N GLY A 57 -12.31 0.86 4.78
CA GLY A 57 -12.31 2.27 5.15
C GLY A 57 -11.28 3.09 4.39
N PHE A 58 -10.11 2.52 4.11
CA PHE A 58 -9.07 3.18 3.31
C PHE A 58 -9.34 3.08 1.80
N GLY A 59 -10.27 2.24 1.38
CA GLY A 59 -10.52 2.03 -0.04
C GLY A 59 -9.46 1.20 -0.73
N ILE A 60 -8.82 0.30 -0.01
CA ILE A 60 -7.78 -0.59 -0.53
C ILE A 60 -8.14 -2.05 -0.26
N THR A 61 -7.45 -2.96 -0.94
CA THR A 61 -7.58 -4.40 -0.70
C THR A 61 -6.59 -4.86 0.37
N LEU A 62 -6.79 -6.05 0.93
CA LEU A 62 -5.80 -6.66 1.82
C LEU A 62 -4.45 -6.81 1.13
N SER A 63 -4.47 -7.19 -0.13
CA SER A 63 -3.25 -7.32 -0.93
C SER A 63 -2.49 -6.00 -0.98
N GLN A 64 -3.19 -4.90 -1.25
CA GLN A 64 -2.59 -3.56 -1.27
C GLN A 64 -2.09 -3.14 0.11
N PHE A 65 -2.79 -3.54 1.17
CA PHE A 65 -2.36 -3.24 2.53
C PHE A 65 -0.99 -3.85 2.83
N PHE A 66 -0.79 -5.11 2.42
CA PHE A 66 0.46 -5.81 2.68
C PHE A 66 1.55 -5.55 1.66
N THR A 67 1.23 -4.83 0.58
CA THR A 67 2.22 -4.40 -0.39
C THR A 67 2.75 -3.03 0.02
N ASP A 68 4.00 -2.99 0.46
CA ASP A 68 4.61 -1.73 0.85
C ASP A 68 5.41 -1.18 -0.32
N ASP A 69 4.83 -0.19 -1.00
CA ASP A 69 5.45 0.47 -2.15
C ASP A 69 6.74 1.20 -1.79
N THR A 70 6.95 1.49 -0.50
CA THR A 70 8.18 2.15 -0.06
C THR A 70 9.39 1.24 -0.08
N MET A 71 9.18 -0.04 -0.34
CA MET A 71 10.24 -1.03 -0.31
C MET A 71 10.88 -1.28 -1.65
N VAL A 72 10.41 -0.61 -2.69
CA VAL A 72 11.13 -0.59 -3.95
C VAL A 72 12.23 0.47 -3.82
N GLU A 73 13.45 0.02 -3.54
CA GLU A 73 14.58 0.92 -3.60
C GLU A 73 14.68 1.46 -5.02
N LEU A 74 14.54 2.77 -5.15
CA LEU A 74 14.76 3.42 -6.42
C LEU A 74 16.27 3.45 -6.67
N SER A 75 16.78 2.40 -7.30
CA SER A 75 18.15 2.43 -7.82
C SER A 75 18.23 3.55 -8.86
N PRO A 76 19.43 4.11 -9.09
CA PRO A 76 19.60 5.11 -10.15
C PRO A 76 19.08 4.63 -11.51
N GLU A 77 19.25 3.36 -11.79
CA GLU A 77 18.77 2.71 -13.01
C GLU A 77 17.25 2.72 -13.10
N LEU A 78 16.58 2.37 -12.01
CA LEU A 78 15.12 2.35 -11.94
C LEU A 78 14.55 3.78 -12.03
N LYS A 79 15.20 4.74 -11.39
CA LYS A 79 14.80 6.13 -11.45
C LYS A 79 14.89 6.66 -12.88
N GLU A 80 15.95 6.34 -13.60
CA GLU A 80 16.12 6.71 -14.99
C GLU A 80 14.99 6.12 -15.84
N LEU A 81 14.64 4.86 -15.58
CA LEU A 81 13.53 4.20 -16.27
C LEU A 81 12.21 4.95 -16.06
N PHE A 82 11.92 5.32 -14.81
CA PHE A 82 10.71 6.07 -14.49
C PHE A 82 10.67 7.44 -15.13
N ASP A 83 11.80 8.16 -15.11
CA ASP A 83 11.89 9.49 -15.71
C ASP A 83 11.62 9.43 -17.21
N ASN A 84 12.16 8.43 -17.87
CA ASN A 84 11.93 8.21 -19.31
C ASN A 84 10.49 7.79 -19.59
N TRP A 85 9.91 6.97 -18.72
CA TRP A 85 8.54 6.52 -18.85
C TRP A 85 7.54 7.67 -18.80
N VAL A 86 7.72 8.58 -17.84
CA VAL A 86 6.83 9.72 -17.65
C VAL A 86 6.82 10.63 -18.89
N ALA A 87 7.93 10.71 -19.60
CA ALA A 87 8.06 11.53 -20.81
C ALA A 87 7.40 10.91 -22.04
N LEU A 88 7.01 9.63 -21.97
CA LEU A 88 6.42 8.95 -23.10
C LEU A 88 4.96 9.36 -23.34
N THR A 89 4.54 9.34 -24.60
CA THR A 89 3.12 9.48 -24.95
C THR A 89 2.38 8.20 -24.54
N PRO A 90 1.02 8.25 -24.40
CA PRO A 90 0.25 7.03 -24.12
C PRO A 90 0.50 5.90 -25.13
N GLU A 91 0.65 6.24 -26.41
CA GLU A 91 0.93 5.24 -27.45
C GLU A 91 2.32 4.62 -27.26
N GLN A 92 3.31 5.44 -26.94
CA GLN A 92 4.66 4.97 -26.67
C GLN A 92 4.72 4.10 -25.43
N LYS A 93 3.96 4.43 -24.39
CA LYS A 93 3.86 3.61 -23.18
C LYS A 93 3.31 2.23 -23.49
N GLN A 94 2.26 2.16 -24.32
CA GLN A 94 1.67 0.88 -24.71
C GLN A 94 2.66 0.03 -25.50
N LEU A 95 3.36 0.64 -26.44
CA LEU A 95 4.38 -0.06 -27.23
C LEU A 95 5.50 -0.59 -26.33
N THR A 96 5.94 0.22 -25.38
CA THR A 96 6.97 -0.17 -24.43
C THR A 96 6.54 -1.37 -23.60
N ILE A 97 5.29 -1.37 -23.11
CA ILE A 97 4.74 -2.50 -22.36
C ILE A 97 4.71 -3.76 -23.21
N GLN A 98 4.32 -3.64 -24.47
CA GLN A 98 4.28 -4.78 -25.38
C GLN A 98 5.67 -5.39 -25.59
N ILE A 99 6.68 -4.55 -25.74
CA ILE A 99 8.08 -4.99 -25.87
C ILE A 99 8.52 -5.73 -24.62
N MET A 100 8.23 -5.17 -23.45
CA MET A 100 8.59 -5.80 -22.18
C MET A 100 7.92 -7.17 -22.03
N LYS A 101 6.64 -7.26 -22.38
CA LYS A 101 5.92 -8.53 -22.35
C LYS A 101 6.50 -9.56 -23.30
N ALA A 102 6.93 -9.13 -24.48
CA ALA A 102 7.53 -10.01 -25.46
C ALA A 102 8.80 -10.69 -24.94
N PHE A 103 9.56 -10.00 -24.10
CA PHE A 103 10.76 -10.57 -23.47
C PHE A 103 10.47 -11.60 -22.40
N GLN A 104 9.25 -11.61 -21.85
CA GLN A 104 8.83 -12.55 -20.82
C GLN A 104 8.39 -13.90 -21.39
N TYR A 105 8.07 -13.95 -22.66
CA TYR A 105 7.66 -15.18 -23.34
C TYR A 105 8.87 -15.81 -24.02
N LYS A 106 9.18 -17.01 -23.60
CA LYS A 106 10.25 -17.80 -24.23
C LYS A 106 9.66 -18.89 -25.10
#